data_8a0c217adde63ee69b70e457baf3c314
#
_entry.id   8a0c217adde63ee69b70e457baf3c314
#
_cell.length_a   1.000
_cell.length_b   1.000
_cell.length_c   1.000
_cell.angle_alpha   90.00
_cell.angle_beta   90.00
_cell.angle_gamma   90.00
#
_symmetry.space_group_name_H-M   'P 1'
#
loop_
_entity.id
_entity.type
_entity.pdbx_description
1 polymer ?
#
loop_
_entity_poly.entity_id
_entity_poly.type
_entity_poly.pdbx_seq_one_letter_code
_entity_poly.pdbx_strand_id
1 'polypeptide(L)'
;MPHHFTRKFHRDRALFKRWAELDDALFEQVSRERLMAAQSKLQGHIVLPSDPAYDADRKLFNPVFNTYPVVIVYCAVESDVAIALDLAKALPLPFTVRSGGHCTAGFSAGYGALIDVSALNDATVDETNQIATVGTGCPFSKLDSVLAGCGLHVPGGECADVCVGGYVQGGGYGFTSVTYGMNCDNVIDMRVMLADGTIVTASETVNRDLWWAVRGGTGGNFGVLLSVRYRLRPLGDVFGWALIWPLATDADFQNATQALMLLQSDYMLDALPPALNVQVSLCYQPGTEGGLSPSGPLYPYLMVRGLYVGSQADGQAAIQPLCDLPGAIVQWTKVDSFYDLNNDLLNVPYGMPCLPPGSPMPFEDKASRYVTRALTADEWQGLLRFYVTSPNTLSYFYMEFYGGAINAYAPEGNAFVHRTSAFNAVLDVFWFNDEQKGPAEDFLEGWKDYLQPMWNGEIYQNYPQVGQPDYGPCYWGDAQAGLYAVKCKYDPDGAFRFAQEVCPIMPPGGGVGPVIILPDWLQKALDQPIAR
;
A
#
# COMPACT_ATOMS: atom_id res chain seq x y z
N MET A 1 -16.96 -20.60 -14.82
CA MET A 1 -15.99 -21.18 -15.75
C MET A 1 -14.59 -20.49 -15.79
N PRO A 2 -14.32 -19.31 -15.19
CA PRO A 2 -12.97 -18.72 -15.20
C PRO A 2 -11.93 -19.51 -14.39
N HIS A 3 -12.35 -20.13 -13.27
CA HIS A 3 -11.41 -20.88 -12.41
C HIS A 3 -10.74 -22.11 -13.05
N HIS A 4 -11.34 -22.69 -14.06
CA HIS A 4 -10.73 -23.84 -14.77
C HIS A 4 -9.60 -23.41 -15.71
N PHE A 5 -9.69 -22.22 -16.31
CA PHE A 5 -8.68 -21.72 -17.25
C PHE A 5 -7.41 -21.27 -16.51
N THR A 6 -7.58 -20.54 -15.40
CA THR A 6 -6.45 -20.11 -14.55
C THR A 6 -5.69 -21.30 -13.97
N ARG A 7 -6.41 -22.36 -13.49
CA ARG A 7 -5.76 -23.59 -13.03
C ARG A 7 -5.04 -24.35 -14.14
N LYS A 8 -5.55 -24.31 -15.35
CA LYS A 8 -4.91 -24.95 -16.50
C LYS A 8 -3.61 -24.19 -16.87
N PHE A 9 -3.65 -22.88 -16.95
CA PHE A 9 -2.45 -22.04 -17.19
C PHE A 9 -1.38 -22.22 -16.10
N HIS A 10 -1.76 -22.31 -14.83
CA HIS A 10 -0.83 -22.63 -13.74
C HIS A 10 -0.22 -24.04 -13.85
N ARG A 11 -1.00 -25.05 -14.25
CA ARG A 11 -0.50 -26.42 -14.45
C ARG A 11 0.37 -26.56 -15.70
N ASP A 12 -0.02 -25.90 -16.78
CA ASP A 12 0.63 -25.99 -18.07
C ASP A 12 1.86 -25.06 -18.19
N ARG A 13 2.17 -24.28 -17.14
CA ARG A 13 3.34 -23.41 -17.06
C ARG A 13 4.66 -24.12 -17.37
N ALA A 14 4.78 -25.39 -17.03
CA ALA A 14 5.92 -26.23 -17.39
C ALA A 14 5.91 -26.62 -18.89
N LEU A 15 4.78 -26.49 -19.60
CA LEU A 15 4.63 -26.82 -21.02
C LEU A 15 5.02 -25.64 -21.92
N PHE A 16 4.88 -24.37 -21.43
CA PHE A 16 5.34 -23.20 -22.18
C PHE A 16 6.86 -23.05 -22.06
N LYS A 17 7.57 -23.94 -22.72
CA LYS A 17 9.04 -23.93 -22.73
C LYS A 17 9.65 -22.86 -23.61
N ARG A 18 8.85 -22.15 -24.43
CA ARG A 18 9.27 -21.13 -25.38
C ARG A 18 8.29 -19.96 -25.36
N TRP A 19 8.82 -18.76 -25.43
CA TRP A 19 8.01 -17.54 -25.56
C TRP A 19 7.09 -17.53 -26.78
N ALA A 20 7.52 -18.18 -27.88
CA ALA A 20 6.70 -18.35 -29.07
C ALA A 20 5.37 -19.10 -28.81
N GLU A 21 5.34 -20.04 -27.86
CA GLU A 21 4.12 -20.77 -27.52
C GLU A 21 3.11 -19.88 -26.80
N LEU A 22 3.57 -18.87 -26.04
CA LEU A 22 2.68 -17.86 -25.42
C LEU A 22 2.13 -16.91 -26.47
N ASP A 23 2.94 -16.50 -27.46
CA ASP A 23 2.47 -15.69 -28.58
C ASP A 23 1.41 -16.45 -29.40
N ASP A 24 1.64 -17.73 -29.69
CA ASP A 24 0.68 -18.55 -30.40
C ASP A 24 -0.65 -18.66 -29.62
N ALA A 25 -0.60 -18.85 -28.31
CA ALA A 25 -1.78 -18.86 -27.46
C ALA A 25 -2.54 -17.51 -27.46
N LEU A 26 -1.82 -16.39 -27.56
CA LEU A 26 -2.43 -15.08 -27.74
C LEU A 26 -3.10 -14.96 -29.10
N PHE A 27 -2.42 -15.40 -30.19
CA PHE A 27 -2.93 -15.29 -31.56
C PHE A 27 -4.10 -16.25 -31.86
N GLU A 28 -4.33 -17.28 -31.05
CA GLU A 28 -5.57 -18.07 -31.06
C GLU A 28 -6.77 -17.26 -30.57
N GLN A 29 -6.55 -16.22 -29.73
CA GLN A 29 -7.58 -15.41 -29.09
C GLN A 29 -7.76 -14.04 -29.76
N VAL A 30 -6.66 -13.42 -30.18
CA VAL A 30 -6.64 -12.10 -30.80
C VAL A 30 -5.81 -12.14 -32.08
N SER A 31 -6.41 -11.74 -33.21
CA SER A 31 -5.70 -11.77 -34.48
C SER A 31 -4.49 -10.81 -34.50
N ARG A 32 -3.46 -11.16 -35.28
CA ARG A 32 -2.30 -10.29 -35.47
C ARG A 32 -2.69 -8.92 -36.03
N GLU A 33 -3.68 -8.88 -36.92
CA GLU A 33 -4.20 -7.63 -37.48
C GLU A 33 -4.80 -6.73 -36.40
N ARG A 34 -5.51 -7.31 -35.43
CA ARG A 34 -6.09 -6.56 -34.31
C ARG A 34 -5.00 -6.00 -33.40
N LEU A 35 -3.97 -6.78 -33.08
CA LEU A 35 -2.82 -6.30 -32.30
C LEU A 35 -2.06 -5.18 -33.05
N MET A 36 -1.80 -5.34 -34.33
CA MET A 36 -1.17 -4.31 -35.17
C MET A 36 -2.02 -3.05 -35.26
N ALA A 37 -3.33 -3.20 -35.40
CA ALA A 37 -4.27 -2.07 -35.41
C ALA A 37 -4.31 -1.35 -34.04
N ALA A 38 -4.24 -2.07 -32.94
CA ALA A 38 -4.12 -1.48 -31.61
C ALA A 38 -2.77 -0.73 -31.46
N GLN A 39 -1.66 -1.38 -31.78
CA GLN A 39 -0.33 -0.77 -31.72
C GLN A 39 -0.23 0.51 -32.56
N SER A 40 -0.84 0.54 -33.74
CA SER A 40 -0.80 1.72 -34.61
C SER A 40 -1.55 2.94 -34.05
N LYS A 41 -2.44 2.75 -33.07
CA LYS A 41 -3.23 3.81 -32.44
C LYS A 41 -2.65 4.25 -31.09
N LEU A 42 -1.83 3.38 -30.46
CA LEU A 42 -1.20 3.69 -29.17
C LEU A 42 -0.10 4.74 -29.35
N GLN A 43 0.00 5.66 -28.42
CA GLN A 43 1.21 6.46 -28.20
C GLN A 43 2.24 5.69 -27.37
N GLY A 44 1.78 4.77 -26.53
CA GLY A 44 2.60 3.76 -25.89
C GLY A 44 2.96 2.58 -26.79
N HIS A 45 3.11 1.40 -26.21
CA HIS A 45 3.50 0.23 -26.96
C HIS A 45 2.98 -1.09 -26.36
N ILE A 46 2.96 -2.13 -27.17
CA ILE A 46 2.62 -3.50 -26.78
C ILE A 46 3.92 -4.29 -26.61
N VAL A 47 4.01 -5.10 -25.56
CA VAL A 47 5.08 -6.06 -25.32
C VAL A 47 4.49 -7.46 -25.33
N LEU A 48 5.05 -8.33 -26.17
CA LEU A 48 4.66 -9.72 -26.31
C LEU A 48 5.66 -10.64 -25.60
N PRO A 49 5.28 -11.88 -25.25
CA PRO A 49 6.17 -12.83 -24.60
C PRO A 49 7.48 -13.12 -25.36
N SER A 50 7.51 -12.97 -26.69
CA SER A 50 8.71 -13.12 -27.52
C SER A 50 9.63 -11.91 -27.53
N ASP A 51 9.18 -10.75 -27.00
CA ASP A 51 9.98 -9.53 -26.99
C ASP A 51 11.12 -9.61 -25.97
N PRO A 52 12.33 -9.10 -26.30
CA PRO A 52 13.47 -9.15 -25.39
C PRO A 52 13.25 -8.46 -24.03
N ALA A 53 12.37 -7.46 -23.97
CA ALA A 53 12.05 -6.72 -22.76
C ALA A 53 11.05 -7.46 -21.84
N TYR A 54 10.28 -8.42 -22.38
CA TYR A 54 9.16 -9.04 -21.69
C TYR A 54 9.49 -9.58 -20.30
N ASP A 55 10.63 -10.25 -20.14
CA ASP A 55 10.99 -10.86 -18.85
C ASP A 55 11.31 -9.81 -17.77
N ALA A 56 11.74 -8.63 -18.16
CA ALA A 56 11.89 -7.49 -17.26
C ALA A 56 10.53 -6.80 -17.02
N ASP A 57 9.76 -6.59 -18.06
CA ASP A 57 8.51 -5.80 -18.03
C ASP A 57 7.38 -6.47 -17.25
N ARG A 58 7.33 -7.80 -17.20
CA ARG A 58 6.32 -8.55 -16.45
C ARG A 58 6.55 -8.60 -14.93
N LYS A 59 7.72 -8.19 -14.43
CA LYS A 59 8.08 -8.29 -13.01
C LYS A 59 7.33 -7.29 -12.17
N LEU A 60 7.10 -7.68 -10.92
CA LEU A 60 6.61 -6.82 -9.84
C LEU A 60 7.75 -6.53 -8.86
N PHE A 61 7.54 -5.58 -7.94
CA PHE A 61 8.47 -5.28 -6.85
C PHE A 61 8.86 -6.54 -6.09
N ASN A 62 7.88 -7.31 -5.62
CA ASN A 62 8.13 -8.56 -4.91
C ASN A 62 8.33 -9.71 -5.90
N PRO A 63 9.53 -10.31 -5.99
CA PRO A 63 9.85 -11.36 -6.95
C PRO A 63 9.14 -12.70 -6.68
N VAL A 64 8.46 -12.86 -5.54
CA VAL A 64 7.63 -14.05 -5.26
C VAL A 64 6.50 -14.21 -6.29
N PHE A 65 6.02 -13.08 -6.86
CA PHE A 65 4.96 -13.06 -7.87
C PHE A 65 5.54 -13.16 -9.28
N ASN A 66 5.69 -14.37 -9.75
CA ASN A 66 6.27 -14.66 -11.06
C ASN A 66 5.17 -15.04 -12.06
N THR A 67 4.39 -14.05 -12.53
CA THR A 67 3.29 -14.20 -13.47
C THR A 67 3.74 -13.95 -14.91
N TYR A 68 2.95 -14.47 -15.86
CA TYR A 68 3.25 -14.42 -17.30
C TYR A 68 2.01 -13.89 -18.05
N PRO A 69 1.82 -12.56 -18.12
CA PRO A 69 0.75 -11.99 -18.92
C PRO A 69 0.91 -12.33 -20.39
N VAL A 70 -0.19 -12.64 -21.07
CA VAL A 70 -0.13 -12.96 -22.52
C VAL A 70 0.19 -11.72 -23.38
N VAL A 71 -0.06 -10.53 -22.83
CA VAL A 71 0.30 -9.25 -23.47
C VAL A 71 0.45 -8.17 -22.39
N ILE A 72 1.43 -7.28 -22.56
CA ILE A 72 1.58 -6.08 -21.75
C ILE A 72 1.31 -4.88 -22.65
N VAL A 73 0.44 -3.97 -22.22
CA VAL A 73 0.12 -2.74 -22.96
C VAL A 73 0.55 -1.55 -22.13
N TYR A 74 1.62 -0.89 -22.51
CA TYR A 74 2.07 0.37 -21.90
C TYR A 74 1.26 1.53 -22.45
N CYS A 75 0.57 2.24 -21.56
CA CYS A 75 -0.28 3.38 -21.89
C CYS A 75 0.47 4.68 -21.61
N ALA A 76 0.87 5.40 -22.65
CA ALA A 76 1.57 6.68 -22.52
C ALA A 76 0.61 7.86 -22.28
N VAL A 77 -0.65 7.75 -22.72
CA VAL A 77 -1.71 8.74 -22.56
C VAL A 77 -3.04 8.07 -22.19
N GLU A 78 -3.99 8.84 -21.69
CA GLU A 78 -5.30 8.31 -21.27
C GLU A 78 -6.05 7.57 -22.40
N SER A 79 -5.95 8.02 -23.65
CA SER A 79 -6.60 7.33 -24.78
C SER A 79 -6.05 5.92 -25.03
N ASP A 80 -4.81 5.67 -24.66
CA ASP A 80 -4.20 4.33 -24.78
C ASP A 80 -4.88 3.33 -23.85
N VAL A 81 -5.34 3.77 -22.69
CA VAL A 81 -6.05 2.92 -21.72
C VAL A 81 -7.35 2.38 -22.33
N ALA A 82 -8.08 3.19 -23.10
CA ALA A 82 -9.30 2.72 -23.80
C ALA A 82 -8.98 1.64 -24.84
N ILE A 83 -7.87 1.82 -25.59
CA ILE A 83 -7.39 0.82 -26.57
C ILE A 83 -6.97 -0.47 -25.87
N ALA A 84 -6.25 -0.35 -24.75
CA ALA A 84 -5.82 -1.48 -23.94
C ALA A 84 -7.01 -2.25 -23.33
N LEU A 85 -8.05 -1.56 -22.82
CA LEU A 85 -9.28 -2.18 -22.34
C LEU A 85 -10.04 -2.91 -23.44
N ASP A 86 -10.14 -2.32 -24.65
CA ASP A 86 -10.78 -2.98 -25.80
C ASP A 86 -10.04 -4.26 -26.20
N LEU A 87 -8.70 -4.21 -26.22
CA LEU A 87 -7.86 -5.38 -26.49
C LEU A 87 -8.00 -6.44 -25.39
N ALA A 88 -7.97 -6.02 -24.11
CA ALA A 88 -8.04 -6.91 -22.97
C ALA A 88 -9.39 -7.66 -22.86
N LYS A 89 -10.51 -6.98 -23.14
CA LYS A 89 -11.85 -7.60 -23.17
C LYS A 89 -12.03 -8.63 -24.29
N ALA A 90 -11.19 -8.61 -25.31
CA ALA A 90 -11.21 -9.63 -26.35
C ALA A 90 -10.58 -10.95 -25.89
N LEU A 91 -9.82 -10.94 -24.81
CA LEU A 91 -9.19 -12.13 -24.22
C LEU A 91 -10.14 -12.83 -23.27
N PRO A 92 -10.12 -14.17 -23.18
CA PRO A 92 -10.96 -14.93 -22.24
C PRO A 92 -10.40 -14.94 -20.81
N LEU A 93 -9.30 -14.25 -20.56
CA LEU A 93 -8.60 -14.16 -19.28
C LEU A 93 -8.84 -12.77 -18.65
N PRO A 94 -8.95 -12.71 -17.32
CA PRO A 94 -9.04 -11.42 -16.62
C PRO A 94 -7.80 -10.56 -16.93
N PHE A 95 -8.01 -9.28 -17.16
CA PHE A 95 -6.91 -8.33 -17.24
C PHE A 95 -6.57 -7.75 -15.87
N THR A 96 -5.38 -7.19 -15.76
CA THR A 96 -4.91 -6.46 -14.57
C THR A 96 -4.44 -5.07 -14.96
N VAL A 97 -4.51 -4.15 -14.00
CA VAL A 97 -4.00 -2.79 -14.17
C VAL A 97 -2.81 -2.60 -13.23
N ARG A 98 -1.71 -2.06 -13.74
CA ARG A 98 -0.50 -1.78 -12.98
C ARG A 98 -0.10 -0.32 -13.11
N SER A 99 0.15 0.35 -11.97
CA SER A 99 0.90 1.60 -11.90
C SER A 99 2.35 1.32 -11.47
N GLY A 100 2.67 1.26 -10.16
CA GLY A 100 4.02 0.96 -9.66
C GLY A 100 4.35 -0.52 -9.43
N GLY A 101 3.34 -1.41 -9.41
CA GLY A 101 3.59 -2.85 -9.21
C GLY A 101 3.93 -3.28 -7.78
N HIS A 102 3.57 -2.48 -6.78
CA HIS A 102 3.90 -2.69 -5.36
C HIS A 102 2.82 -3.41 -4.53
N CYS A 103 1.82 -4.02 -5.16
CA CYS A 103 0.80 -4.79 -4.43
C CYS A 103 1.41 -6.01 -3.74
N THR A 104 1.31 -6.08 -2.41
CA THR A 104 1.92 -7.15 -1.59
C THR A 104 1.31 -8.54 -1.81
N ALA A 105 0.12 -8.63 -2.44
CA ALA A 105 -0.49 -9.88 -2.88
C ALA A 105 -0.36 -10.14 -4.40
N GLY A 106 0.42 -9.30 -5.13
CA GLY A 106 0.70 -9.51 -6.54
C GLY A 106 -0.45 -9.24 -7.50
N PHE A 107 -1.54 -8.60 -7.07
CA PHE A 107 -2.71 -8.34 -7.92
C PHE A 107 -2.46 -7.34 -9.05
N SER A 108 -1.29 -6.68 -9.07
CA SER A 108 -0.87 -5.80 -10.16
C SER A 108 -0.42 -6.53 -11.41
N ALA A 109 -0.34 -7.85 -11.43
CA ALA A 109 -0.05 -8.66 -12.60
C ALA A 109 -0.87 -9.96 -12.59
N GLY A 110 -1.18 -10.45 -13.79
CA GLY A 110 -1.99 -11.64 -13.99
C GLY A 110 -1.56 -12.38 -15.27
N TYR A 111 -2.37 -13.35 -15.68
CA TYR A 111 -2.08 -14.17 -16.88
C TYR A 111 -2.81 -13.65 -18.13
N GLY A 112 -3.72 -12.69 -18.02
CA GLY A 112 -4.38 -12.06 -19.14
C GLY A 112 -3.59 -10.86 -19.68
N ALA A 113 -4.29 -9.82 -20.14
CA ALA A 113 -3.64 -8.57 -20.48
C ALA A 113 -3.17 -7.83 -19.23
N LEU A 114 -1.97 -7.30 -19.25
CA LEU A 114 -1.48 -6.34 -18.27
C LEU A 114 -1.56 -4.94 -18.87
N ILE A 115 -2.43 -4.11 -18.35
CA ILE A 115 -2.57 -2.70 -18.72
C ILE A 115 -1.67 -1.89 -17.78
N ASP A 116 -0.57 -1.40 -18.31
CA ASP A 116 0.41 -0.63 -17.56
C ASP A 116 0.20 0.87 -17.75
N VAL A 117 -0.09 1.57 -16.66
CA VAL A 117 -0.35 3.01 -16.63
C VAL A 117 0.77 3.80 -15.94
N SER A 118 1.95 3.19 -15.76
CA SER A 118 3.10 3.83 -15.12
C SER A 118 3.60 5.08 -15.84
N ALA A 119 3.36 5.18 -17.15
CA ALA A 119 3.72 6.36 -17.93
C ALA A 119 2.73 7.54 -17.79
N LEU A 120 1.54 7.32 -17.19
CA LEU A 120 0.66 8.41 -16.78
C LEU A 120 1.16 9.02 -15.48
N ASN A 121 2.34 9.65 -15.50
CA ASN A 121 3.08 10.02 -14.29
C ASN A 121 3.32 11.54 -14.14
N ASP A 122 2.58 12.36 -14.85
CA ASP A 122 2.70 13.81 -14.71
C ASP A 122 2.25 14.27 -13.31
N ALA A 123 2.97 15.28 -12.79
CA ALA A 123 2.62 15.98 -11.57
C ALA A 123 2.74 17.49 -11.82
N THR A 124 1.63 18.22 -11.69
CA THR A 124 1.58 19.66 -11.85
C THR A 124 0.97 20.31 -10.63
N VAL A 125 1.45 21.49 -10.25
CA VAL A 125 1.02 22.21 -9.05
C VAL A 125 0.46 23.58 -9.40
N ASP A 126 -0.74 23.84 -8.94
CA ASP A 126 -1.32 25.20 -8.85
C ASP A 126 -1.04 25.72 -7.44
N GLU A 127 0.07 26.46 -7.31
CA GLU A 127 0.52 27.00 -6.02
C GLU A 127 -0.47 28.00 -5.43
N THR A 128 -1.18 28.77 -6.30
CA THR A 128 -2.16 29.78 -5.87
C THR A 128 -3.34 29.14 -5.15
N ASN A 129 -3.87 28.05 -5.72
CA ASN A 129 -5.00 27.33 -5.17
C ASN A 129 -4.57 26.15 -4.27
N GLN A 130 -3.26 25.89 -4.15
CA GLN A 130 -2.71 24.77 -3.40
C GLN A 130 -3.30 23.43 -3.85
N ILE A 131 -3.26 23.18 -5.16
CA ILE A 131 -3.80 21.96 -5.76
C ILE A 131 -2.71 21.30 -6.61
N ALA A 132 -2.50 19.98 -6.41
CA ALA A 132 -1.72 19.16 -7.35
C ALA A 132 -2.65 18.34 -8.23
N THR A 133 -2.33 18.24 -9.52
CA THR A 133 -2.91 17.28 -10.45
C THR A 133 -1.85 16.23 -10.75
N VAL A 134 -2.15 14.96 -10.42
CA VAL A 134 -1.17 13.89 -10.42
C VAL A 134 -1.70 12.68 -11.17
N GLY A 135 -0.93 12.20 -12.13
CA GLY A 135 -1.22 10.97 -12.86
C GLY A 135 -1.03 9.73 -11.98
N THR A 136 -1.81 8.71 -12.24
CA THR A 136 -1.84 7.46 -11.45
C THR A 136 -0.49 6.72 -11.40
N GLY A 137 0.35 6.86 -12.45
CA GLY A 137 1.69 6.27 -12.52
C GLY A 137 2.80 7.11 -11.86
N CYS A 138 2.47 8.25 -11.24
CA CYS A 138 3.47 9.10 -10.60
C CYS A 138 4.02 8.44 -9.33
N PRO A 139 5.33 8.17 -9.23
CA PRO A 139 5.94 7.66 -8.01
C PRO A 139 6.06 8.76 -6.97
N PHE A 140 6.06 8.39 -5.67
CA PHE A 140 6.16 9.37 -4.58
C PHE A 140 7.48 10.14 -4.62
N SER A 141 8.59 9.53 -5.02
CA SER A 141 9.87 10.26 -5.21
C SER A 141 9.73 11.48 -6.15
N LYS A 142 8.96 11.33 -7.23
CA LYS A 142 8.71 12.44 -8.16
C LYS A 142 7.74 13.46 -7.57
N LEU A 143 6.63 12.98 -6.99
CA LEU A 143 5.61 13.86 -6.40
C LEU A 143 6.21 14.72 -5.27
N ASP A 144 6.89 14.08 -4.32
CA ASP A 144 7.49 14.74 -3.16
C ASP A 144 8.56 15.76 -3.58
N SER A 145 9.37 15.43 -4.59
CA SER A 145 10.36 16.37 -5.16
C SER A 145 9.68 17.62 -5.78
N VAL A 146 8.58 17.42 -6.52
CA VAL A 146 7.82 18.54 -7.11
C VAL A 146 7.20 19.41 -6.02
N LEU A 147 6.59 18.79 -5.00
CA LEU A 147 5.94 19.50 -3.89
C LEU A 147 6.94 20.24 -3.01
N ALA A 148 8.11 19.64 -2.71
CA ALA A 148 9.17 20.29 -1.96
C ALA A 148 9.68 21.56 -2.66
N GLY A 149 9.76 21.55 -3.99
CA GLY A 149 10.13 22.71 -4.79
C GLY A 149 9.17 23.91 -4.65
N CYS A 150 7.92 23.66 -4.22
CA CYS A 150 6.88 24.68 -4.01
C CYS A 150 6.61 24.97 -2.52
N GLY A 151 7.25 24.28 -1.59
CA GLY A 151 6.95 24.38 -0.15
C GLY A 151 5.54 23.87 0.20
N LEU A 152 5.02 22.93 -0.57
CA LEU A 152 3.69 22.34 -0.43
C LEU A 152 3.79 20.83 -0.20
N HIS A 153 2.73 20.23 0.36
CA HIS A 153 2.73 18.84 0.78
C HIS A 153 1.34 18.20 0.71
N VAL A 154 1.33 16.89 0.51
CA VAL A 154 0.23 15.96 0.76
C VAL A 154 0.83 14.69 1.37
N PRO A 155 0.16 13.99 2.33
CA PRO A 155 0.68 12.74 2.87
C PRO A 155 1.00 11.74 1.76
N GLY A 156 2.24 11.29 1.71
CA GLY A 156 2.78 10.41 0.69
C GLY A 156 3.33 9.11 1.26
N GLY A 157 3.57 8.13 0.39
CA GLY A 157 4.18 6.86 0.76
C GLY A 157 5.65 7.00 1.16
N GLU A 158 6.12 6.05 1.95
CA GLU A 158 7.50 6.02 2.42
C GLU A 158 8.46 5.52 1.33
N CYS A 159 8.02 4.54 0.52
CA CYS A 159 8.84 3.97 -0.55
C CYS A 159 8.81 4.85 -1.80
N ALA A 160 9.99 5.22 -2.28
CA ALA A 160 10.21 6.13 -3.39
C ALA A 160 9.50 5.70 -4.70
N ASP A 161 9.46 4.39 -4.98
CA ASP A 161 8.94 3.83 -6.23
C ASP A 161 7.46 3.46 -6.20
N VAL A 162 6.80 3.57 -5.04
CA VAL A 162 5.35 3.36 -4.94
C VAL A 162 4.63 4.47 -5.68
N CYS A 163 3.72 4.09 -6.59
CA CYS A 163 2.95 5.05 -7.37
C CYS A 163 1.62 5.41 -6.69
N VAL A 164 1.19 6.64 -6.92
CA VAL A 164 -0.05 7.22 -6.41
C VAL A 164 -1.27 6.35 -6.67
N GLY A 165 -1.37 5.72 -7.85
CA GLY A 165 -2.58 5.04 -8.29
C GLY A 165 -3.06 3.92 -7.39
N GLY A 166 -2.20 2.95 -7.06
CA GLY A 166 -2.57 1.88 -6.12
C GLY A 166 -2.71 2.39 -4.69
N TYR A 167 -1.81 3.26 -4.28
CA TYR A 167 -1.70 3.77 -2.91
C TYR A 167 -2.93 4.55 -2.44
N VAL A 168 -3.41 5.51 -3.23
CA VAL A 168 -4.57 6.35 -2.87
C VAL A 168 -5.86 5.55 -2.80
N GLN A 169 -6.01 4.52 -3.62
CA GLN A 169 -7.23 3.72 -3.69
C GLN A 169 -7.46 2.84 -2.46
N GLY A 170 -6.43 2.49 -1.70
CA GLY A 170 -6.56 1.74 -0.46
C GLY A 170 -6.38 2.60 0.81
N GLY A 171 -6.29 3.92 0.68
CA GLY A 171 -6.10 4.84 1.82
C GLY A 171 -4.82 5.64 1.71
N GLY A 172 -3.69 5.01 1.92
CA GLY A 172 -2.35 5.61 1.83
C GLY A 172 -1.87 6.26 3.12
N TYR A 173 -1.08 5.52 3.90
CA TYR A 173 -0.43 5.96 5.14
C TYR A 173 1.02 6.39 4.88
N GLY A 174 1.50 7.41 5.59
CA GLY A 174 2.89 7.86 5.59
C GLY A 174 3.22 8.72 6.79
N PHE A 175 4.48 9.20 6.89
CA PHE A 175 5.02 9.91 8.05
C PHE A 175 4.37 11.27 8.38
N THR A 176 3.37 11.72 7.63
CA THR A 176 2.61 12.94 7.92
C THR A 176 1.11 12.68 8.08
N SER A 177 0.69 11.42 8.09
CA SER A 177 -0.73 11.07 8.09
C SER A 177 -1.45 11.39 9.39
N VAL A 178 -0.77 11.35 10.54
CA VAL A 178 -1.36 11.80 11.81
C VAL A 178 -1.70 13.30 11.76
N THR A 179 -0.84 14.10 11.11
CA THR A 179 -1.05 15.55 11.00
C THR A 179 -2.08 15.92 9.93
N TYR A 180 -2.09 15.24 8.78
CA TYR A 180 -2.84 15.67 7.60
C TYR A 180 -3.87 14.66 7.07
N GLY A 181 -4.08 13.52 7.76
CA GLY A 181 -4.97 12.44 7.34
C GLY A 181 -4.30 11.46 6.38
N MET A 182 -5.05 10.44 5.97
CA MET A 182 -4.61 9.50 4.93
C MET A 182 -4.47 10.24 3.59
N ASN A 183 -3.66 9.71 2.68
CA ASN A 183 -3.52 10.29 1.34
C ASN A 183 -4.89 10.49 0.64
N CYS A 184 -5.76 9.48 0.71
CA CYS A 184 -7.09 9.52 0.11
C CYS A 184 -8.02 10.59 0.72
N ASP A 185 -7.76 11.08 1.93
CA ASP A 185 -8.55 12.13 2.59
C ASP A 185 -8.33 13.51 1.93
N ASN A 186 -7.21 13.66 1.25
CA ASN A 186 -6.81 14.90 0.60
C ASN A 186 -7.22 14.99 -0.88
N VAL A 187 -7.92 13.99 -1.42
CA VAL A 187 -8.38 13.96 -2.81
C VAL A 187 -9.60 14.87 -2.99
N ILE A 188 -9.49 15.87 -3.88
CA ILE A 188 -10.57 16.77 -4.27
C ILE A 188 -11.47 16.08 -5.29
N ASP A 189 -10.87 15.57 -6.35
CA ASP A 189 -11.53 14.81 -7.41
C ASP A 189 -10.55 13.88 -8.12
N MET A 190 -11.09 13.03 -8.97
CA MET A 190 -10.33 12.07 -9.75
C MET A 190 -10.98 11.82 -11.11
N ARG A 191 -10.17 11.36 -12.06
CA ARG A 191 -10.60 10.88 -13.37
C ARG A 191 -10.48 9.36 -13.42
N VAL A 192 -11.56 8.70 -13.79
CA VAL A 192 -11.64 7.25 -13.85
C VAL A 192 -12.15 6.83 -15.22
N MET A 193 -11.49 5.88 -15.87
CA MET A 193 -11.97 5.26 -17.10
C MET A 193 -12.75 3.98 -16.75
N LEU A 194 -14.01 3.95 -17.14
CA LEU A 194 -14.88 2.78 -16.98
C LEU A 194 -14.56 1.69 -17.99
N ALA A 195 -15.13 0.50 -17.79
CA ALA A 195 -14.88 -0.66 -18.66
C ALA A 195 -15.28 -0.44 -20.12
N ASP A 196 -16.21 0.47 -20.40
CA ASP A 196 -16.63 0.84 -21.76
C ASP A 196 -15.69 1.85 -22.45
N GLY A 197 -14.64 2.30 -21.76
CA GLY A 197 -13.69 3.32 -22.23
C GLY A 197 -14.15 4.76 -21.97
N THR A 198 -15.32 4.96 -21.33
CA THR A 198 -15.79 6.29 -20.94
C THR A 198 -14.98 6.82 -19.77
N ILE A 199 -14.52 8.07 -19.84
CA ILE A 199 -13.88 8.76 -18.73
C ILE A 199 -14.93 9.55 -17.96
N VAL A 200 -14.98 9.34 -16.66
CA VAL A 200 -15.84 10.09 -15.73
C VAL A 200 -14.99 10.83 -14.70
N THR A 201 -15.48 12.00 -14.28
CA THR A 201 -14.95 12.70 -13.12
C THR A 201 -15.75 12.30 -11.89
N ALA A 202 -15.07 12.01 -10.80
CA ALA A 202 -15.67 11.72 -9.49
C ALA A 202 -15.17 12.74 -8.45
N SER A 203 -16.12 13.38 -7.75
CA SER A 203 -15.86 14.41 -6.73
C SER A 203 -16.96 14.39 -5.67
N GLU A 204 -16.86 15.25 -4.68
CA GLU A 204 -17.91 15.41 -3.67
C GLU A 204 -19.30 15.72 -4.26
N THR A 205 -19.35 16.36 -5.44
CA THR A 205 -20.60 16.84 -6.08
C THR A 205 -20.95 16.11 -7.38
N VAL A 206 -20.03 15.35 -7.93
CA VAL A 206 -20.21 14.62 -9.21
C VAL A 206 -19.79 13.18 -9.02
N ASN A 207 -20.65 12.21 -9.35
CA ASN A 207 -20.38 10.79 -9.14
C ASN A 207 -19.82 10.53 -7.72
N ARG A 208 -20.50 11.07 -6.71
CA ARG A 208 -20.05 11.07 -5.31
C ARG A 208 -19.85 9.67 -4.76
N ASP A 209 -20.69 8.72 -5.16
CA ASP A 209 -20.58 7.31 -4.82
C ASP A 209 -19.27 6.71 -5.31
N LEU A 210 -18.87 6.98 -6.55
CA LEU A 210 -17.58 6.54 -7.09
C LEU A 210 -16.41 7.24 -6.37
N TRP A 211 -16.53 8.56 -6.11
CA TRP A 211 -15.49 9.30 -5.37
C TRP A 211 -15.28 8.77 -3.95
N TRP A 212 -16.37 8.37 -3.29
CA TRP A 212 -16.31 7.70 -2.00
C TRP A 212 -15.65 6.33 -2.11
N ALA A 213 -16.08 5.50 -3.06
CA ALA A 213 -15.66 4.11 -3.20
C ALA A 213 -14.17 3.96 -3.58
N VAL A 214 -13.67 4.78 -4.51
CA VAL A 214 -12.26 4.70 -4.97
C VAL A 214 -11.30 5.10 -3.85
N ARG A 215 -11.73 5.89 -2.87
CA ARG A 215 -10.94 6.32 -1.71
C ARG A 215 -11.07 5.33 -0.53
N GLY A 216 -10.47 4.16 -0.65
CA GLY A 216 -10.46 3.09 0.35
C GLY A 216 -10.97 1.74 -0.15
N GLY A 217 -11.71 1.71 -1.28
CA GLY A 217 -12.27 0.47 -1.83
C GLY A 217 -11.30 -0.37 -2.67
N THR A 218 -10.04 -0.01 -2.70
CA THR A 218 -8.93 -0.60 -3.47
C THR A 218 -9.01 -0.46 -4.99
N GLY A 219 -7.85 -0.54 -5.64
CA GLY A 219 -7.75 -0.48 -7.10
C GLY A 219 -8.30 -1.72 -7.80
N GLY A 220 -8.61 -1.59 -9.11
CA GLY A 220 -9.07 -2.69 -9.93
C GLY A 220 -10.51 -3.14 -9.67
N ASN A 221 -11.36 -2.30 -9.05
CA ASN A 221 -12.75 -2.62 -8.75
C ASN A 221 -13.76 -1.85 -9.60
N PHE A 222 -13.55 -0.55 -9.82
CA PHE A 222 -14.58 0.35 -10.34
C PHE A 222 -14.24 0.93 -11.71
N GLY A 223 -12.99 0.84 -12.13
CA GLY A 223 -12.43 1.42 -13.33
C GLY A 223 -10.93 1.55 -13.23
N VAL A 224 -10.31 2.14 -14.25
CA VAL A 224 -8.89 2.50 -14.26
C VAL A 224 -8.76 3.94 -13.78
N LEU A 225 -8.14 4.15 -12.62
CA LEU A 225 -7.80 5.48 -12.14
C LEU A 225 -6.76 6.08 -13.08
N LEU A 226 -7.01 7.28 -13.62
CA LEU A 226 -6.12 7.98 -14.56
C LEU A 226 -5.33 9.08 -13.86
N SER A 227 -6.00 9.88 -13.05
CA SER A 227 -5.38 10.96 -12.28
C SER A 227 -6.20 11.34 -11.07
N VAL A 228 -5.56 12.00 -10.11
CA VAL A 228 -6.18 12.60 -8.93
C VAL A 228 -5.81 14.07 -8.81
N ARG A 229 -6.69 14.87 -8.21
CA ARG A 229 -6.36 16.21 -7.74
C ARG A 229 -6.35 16.24 -6.22
N TYR A 230 -5.23 16.66 -5.67
CA TYR A 230 -5.01 16.75 -4.23
C TYR A 230 -5.15 18.19 -3.74
N ARG A 231 -5.74 18.34 -2.55
CA ARG A 231 -5.60 19.56 -1.75
C ARG A 231 -4.24 19.49 -1.05
N LEU A 232 -3.42 20.50 -1.27
CA LEU A 232 -2.11 20.61 -0.67
C LEU A 232 -2.14 21.43 0.62
N ARG A 233 -1.08 21.26 1.42
CA ARG A 233 -0.84 22.01 2.64
C ARG A 233 0.53 22.66 2.56
N PRO A 234 0.72 23.90 3.04
CA PRO A 234 2.05 24.43 3.22
C PRO A 234 2.84 23.56 4.19
N LEU A 235 4.07 23.23 3.81
CA LEU A 235 5.01 22.50 4.65
C LEU A 235 6.42 23.02 4.34
N GLY A 236 7.06 23.58 5.36
CA GLY A 236 8.49 23.90 5.33
C GLY A 236 9.32 22.73 5.82
N ASP A 237 10.54 23.04 6.32
CA ASP A 237 11.37 22.03 6.96
C ASP A 237 10.67 21.45 8.19
N VAL A 238 10.92 20.18 8.45
CA VAL A 238 10.39 19.43 9.58
C VAL A 238 11.52 18.86 10.42
N PHE A 239 11.25 18.57 11.68
CA PHE A 239 12.22 17.96 12.57
C PHE A 239 12.06 16.43 12.57
N GLY A 240 13.04 15.71 12.01
CA GLY A 240 13.11 14.26 12.00
C GLY A 240 13.99 13.72 13.12
N TRP A 241 13.70 12.50 13.59
CA TRP A 241 14.40 11.87 14.69
C TRP A 241 14.28 10.35 14.66
N ALA A 242 15.27 9.67 15.29
CA ALA A 242 15.21 8.23 15.58
C ALA A 242 15.89 7.93 16.91
N LEU A 243 15.23 7.11 17.72
CA LEU A 243 15.69 6.55 18.99
C LEU A 243 15.74 5.04 18.89
N ILE A 244 16.69 4.40 19.57
CA ILE A 244 16.78 2.93 19.61
C ILE A 244 17.02 2.42 21.02
N TRP A 245 16.51 1.19 21.28
CA TRP A 245 16.77 0.39 22.48
C TRP A 245 17.28 -0.98 22.04
N PRO A 246 18.45 -1.44 22.51
CA PRO A 246 18.91 -2.80 22.25
C PRO A 246 17.93 -3.85 22.79
N LEU A 247 17.94 -5.06 22.20
CA LEU A 247 17.13 -6.20 22.64
C LEU A 247 18.03 -7.44 22.86
N ALA A 248 19.00 -7.32 23.78
CA ALA A 248 20.01 -8.37 24.01
C ALA A 248 19.92 -9.00 25.41
N THR A 249 19.59 -8.23 26.43
CA THR A 249 19.53 -8.65 27.83
C THR A 249 18.14 -8.46 28.43
N ASP A 250 17.86 -9.11 29.57
CA ASP A 250 16.59 -8.90 30.26
C ASP A 250 16.36 -7.44 30.67
N ALA A 251 17.44 -6.72 31.01
CA ALA A 251 17.34 -5.28 31.27
C ALA A 251 16.96 -4.46 30.02
N ASP A 252 17.50 -4.84 28.86
CA ASP A 252 17.14 -4.20 27.59
C ASP A 252 15.65 -4.43 27.26
N PHE A 253 15.14 -5.64 27.43
CA PHE A 253 13.71 -5.92 27.23
C PHE A 253 12.82 -5.12 28.19
N GLN A 254 13.25 -4.93 29.46
CA GLN A 254 12.52 -4.09 30.41
C GLN A 254 12.53 -2.62 29.97
N ASN A 255 13.67 -2.09 29.54
CA ASN A 255 13.81 -0.71 29.06
C ASN A 255 12.95 -0.48 27.81
N ALA A 256 13.03 -1.36 26.82
CA ALA A 256 12.22 -1.29 25.61
C ALA A 256 10.71 -1.41 25.92
N THR A 257 10.32 -2.26 26.90
CA THR A 257 8.92 -2.34 27.35
C THR A 257 8.47 -1.05 27.97
N GLN A 258 9.31 -0.36 28.79
CA GLN A 258 8.99 0.95 29.35
C GLN A 258 8.78 2.00 28.24
N ALA A 259 9.60 1.97 27.18
CA ALA A 259 9.43 2.85 26.03
C ALA A 259 8.08 2.62 25.34
N LEU A 260 7.68 1.37 25.09
CA LEU A 260 6.38 1.03 24.50
C LEU A 260 5.20 1.42 25.41
N MET A 261 5.34 1.25 26.73
CA MET A 261 4.32 1.68 27.69
C MET A 261 4.17 3.20 27.70
N LEU A 262 5.26 3.97 27.65
CA LEU A 262 5.20 5.43 27.55
C LEU A 262 4.60 5.88 26.21
N LEU A 263 5.00 5.23 25.11
CA LEU A 263 4.41 5.51 23.79
C LEU A 263 2.90 5.29 23.81
N GLN A 264 2.43 4.22 24.45
CA GLN A 264 1.02 3.91 24.54
C GLN A 264 0.24 4.92 25.39
N SER A 265 0.81 5.40 26.51
CA SER A 265 0.11 6.34 27.41
C SER A 265 0.10 7.78 26.88
N ASP A 266 1.20 8.22 26.25
CA ASP A 266 1.44 9.63 25.98
C ASP A 266 1.49 9.98 24.48
N TYR A 267 1.55 8.95 23.60
CA TYR A 267 1.77 9.14 22.16
C TYR A 267 0.84 8.29 21.27
N MET A 268 -0.26 7.77 21.79
CA MET A 268 -1.25 7.06 20.98
C MET A 268 -2.63 7.69 21.11
N LEU A 269 -3.44 7.56 20.06
CA LEU A 269 -4.81 8.07 19.99
C LEU A 269 -4.88 9.58 20.34
N ASP A 270 -5.75 9.94 21.27
CA ASP A 270 -5.97 11.33 21.69
C ASP A 270 -4.78 11.96 22.45
N ALA A 271 -3.88 11.13 22.97
CA ALA A 271 -2.66 11.62 23.64
C ALA A 271 -1.57 12.03 22.64
N LEU A 272 -1.63 11.56 21.38
CA LEU A 272 -0.65 11.89 20.36
C LEU A 272 -0.76 13.38 19.95
N PRO A 273 0.32 14.19 20.13
CA PRO A 273 0.31 15.55 19.62
C PRO A 273 0.06 15.59 18.11
N PRO A 274 -0.87 16.41 17.61
CA PRO A 274 -1.23 16.39 16.16
C PRO A 274 -0.09 16.70 15.21
N ALA A 275 0.97 17.38 15.68
CA ALA A 275 2.16 17.67 14.88
C ALA A 275 3.22 16.56 14.90
N LEU A 276 3.08 15.56 15.79
CA LEU A 276 4.04 14.49 15.97
C LEU A 276 3.56 13.23 15.25
N ASN A 277 4.35 12.76 14.32
CA ASN A 277 4.12 11.51 13.59
C ASN A 277 5.16 10.49 14.03
N VAL A 278 4.71 9.31 14.46
CA VAL A 278 5.55 8.28 15.08
C VAL A 278 5.35 6.96 14.37
N GLN A 279 6.45 6.28 14.12
CA GLN A 279 6.49 4.84 13.80
C GLN A 279 7.40 4.12 14.77
N VAL A 280 7.05 2.89 15.09
CA VAL A 280 7.86 1.99 15.89
C VAL A 280 8.25 0.81 15.03
N SER A 281 9.50 0.38 15.11
CA SER A 281 9.99 -0.79 14.38
C SER A 281 10.76 -1.73 15.31
N LEU A 282 10.62 -3.03 15.05
CA LEU A 282 11.57 -4.03 15.53
C LEU A 282 12.39 -4.46 14.33
N CYS A 283 13.69 -4.31 14.43
CA CYS A 283 14.58 -4.50 13.28
C CYS A 283 15.95 -4.99 13.72
N TYR A 284 16.66 -5.59 12.78
CA TYR A 284 18.08 -5.91 12.94
C TYR A 284 18.90 -4.85 12.23
N GLN A 285 19.87 -4.26 12.94
CA GLN A 285 20.80 -3.28 12.39
C GLN A 285 22.20 -3.45 12.98
N PRO A 286 23.24 -2.86 12.36
CA PRO A 286 24.58 -2.88 12.91
C PRO A 286 24.66 -2.32 14.32
N GLY A 287 25.53 -2.89 15.15
CA GLY A 287 25.79 -2.40 16.51
C GLY A 287 26.31 -0.96 16.51
N THR A 288 26.03 -0.23 17.60
CA THR A 288 26.41 1.18 17.77
C THR A 288 27.87 1.36 18.17
N GLU A 289 28.56 0.30 18.61
CA GLU A 289 29.98 0.37 18.97
C GLU A 289 30.86 0.48 17.73
N GLY A 290 31.64 1.54 17.64
CA GLY A 290 32.59 1.77 16.53
C GLY A 290 32.01 2.46 15.31
N GLY A 291 30.79 2.97 15.39
CA GLY A 291 30.06 3.61 14.29
C GLY A 291 29.24 2.63 13.47
N LEU A 292 28.26 3.16 12.74
CA LEU A 292 27.35 2.37 11.88
C LEU A 292 28.12 1.88 10.65
N SER A 293 28.21 0.57 10.45
CA SER A 293 28.83 -0.05 9.28
C SER A 293 27.88 -1.08 8.66
N PRO A 294 27.54 -0.97 7.37
CA PRO A 294 26.67 -1.93 6.70
C PRO A 294 27.19 -3.38 6.71
N SER A 295 28.50 -3.55 6.94
CA SER A 295 29.16 -4.85 6.98
C SER A 295 29.37 -5.41 8.40
N GLY A 296 28.90 -4.69 9.43
CA GLY A 296 28.98 -5.13 10.82
C GLY A 296 27.97 -6.23 11.17
N PRO A 297 28.15 -6.92 12.32
CA PRO A 297 27.14 -7.83 12.85
C PRO A 297 25.83 -7.09 13.12
N LEU A 298 24.71 -7.74 12.78
CA LEU A 298 23.38 -7.18 13.01
C LEU A 298 22.83 -7.66 14.36
N TYR A 299 22.23 -6.74 15.10
CA TYR A 299 21.62 -6.98 16.40
C TYR A 299 20.16 -6.51 16.40
N PRO A 300 19.27 -7.11 17.19
CA PRO A 300 17.89 -6.69 17.28
C PRO A 300 17.73 -5.43 18.14
N TYR A 301 16.88 -4.51 17.66
CA TYR A 301 16.55 -3.25 18.33
C TYR A 301 15.04 -2.97 18.26
N LEU A 302 14.53 -2.33 19.32
CA LEU A 302 13.35 -1.48 19.22
C LEU A 302 13.83 -0.13 18.67
N MET A 303 13.24 0.32 17.58
CA MET A 303 13.45 1.65 16.99
C MET A 303 12.16 2.45 17.08
N VAL A 304 12.25 3.66 17.58
CA VAL A 304 11.16 4.65 17.56
C VAL A 304 11.63 5.84 16.74
N ARG A 305 10.91 6.16 15.68
CA ARG A 305 11.30 7.20 14.75
C ARG A 305 10.10 8.01 14.29
N GLY A 306 10.33 9.16 13.76
CA GLY A 306 9.26 9.99 13.24
C GLY A 306 9.71 11.39 12.88
N LEU A 307 8.70 12.23 12.66
CA LEU A 307 8.91 13.65 12.42
C LEU A 307 7.91 14.51 13.19
N TYR A 308 8.32 15.75 13.42
CA TYR A 308 7.47 16.80 13.99
C TYR A 308 7.24 17.90 12.96
N VAL A 309 5.97 18.18 12.69
CA VAL A 309 5.57 19.26 11.79
C VAL A 309 5.53 20.56 12.59
N GLY A 310 6.63 21.29 12.59
CA GLY A 310 6.80 22.51 13.39
C GLY A 310 8.27 22.84 13.67
N SER A 311 8.52 23.64 14.70
CA SER A 311 9.87 24.03 15.05
C SER A 311 10.70 22.87 15.61
N GLN A 312 12.01 22.92 15.40
CA GLN A 312 12.95 21.96 16.01
C GLN A 312 12.82 21.94 17.55
N ALA A 313 12.66 23.10 18.17
CA ALA A 313 12.58 23.19 19.63
C ALA A 313 11.35 22.49 20.18
N ASP A 314 10.19 22.66 19.52
CA ASP A 314 8.95 22.00 19.93
C ASP A 314 9.05 20.49 19.68
N GLY A 315 9.65 20.07 18.55
CA GLY A 315 9.89 18.68 18.22
C GLY A 315 10.82 17.98 19.23
N GLN A 316 11.92 18.63 19.61
CA GLN A 316 12.82 18.13 20.65
C GLN A 316 12.12 18.02 22.01
N ALA A 317 11.32 19.02 22.38
CA ALA A 317 10.54 18.97 23.62
C ALA A 317 9.52 17.84 23.60
N ALA A 318 8.88 17.60 22.45
CA ALA A 318 7.88 16.53 22.29
C ALA A 318 8.47 15.12 22.48
N ILE A 319 9.72 14.88 22.06
CA ILE A 319 10.37 13.56 22.19
C ILE A 319 11.24 13.42 23.45
N GLN A 320 11.45 14.50 24.22
CA GLN A 320 12.33 14.48 25.40
C GLN A 320 11.97 13.39 26.40
N PRO A 321 10.67 13.14 26.72
CA PRO A 321 10.30 12.05 27.64
C PRO A 321 10.79 10.68 27.18
N LEU A 322 10.85 10.42 25.87
CA LEU A 322 11.39 9.17 25.31
C LEU A 322 12.93 9.13 25.43
N CYS A 323 13.59 10.27 25.20
CA CYS A 323 15.05 10.38 25.32
C CYS A 323 15.54 10.16 26.76
N ASP A 324 14.73 10.51 27.77
CA ASP A 324 15.07 10.40 29.19
C ASP A 324 14.87 8.97 29.75
N LEU A 325 14.28 8.05 28.96
CA LEU A 325 14.08 6.68 29.39
C LEU A 325 15.40 5.87 29.48
N PRO A 326 15.48 4.93 30.43
CA PRO A 326 16.63 4.02 30.53
C PRO A 326 16.88 3.29 29.21
N GLY A 327 18.15 3.22 28.81
CA GLY A 327 18.57 2.50 27.60
C GLY A 327 18.27 3.19 26.28
N ALA A 328 17.65 4.38 26.28
CA ALA A 328 17.42 5.17 25.08
C ALA A 328 18.74 5.64 24.46
N ILE A 329 18.90 5.40 23.16
CA ILE A 329 20.03 5.89 22.37
C ILE A 329 19.47 6.77 21.27
N VAL A 330 19.84 8.05 21.25
CA VAL A 330 19.51 8.96 20.14
C VAL A 330 20.38 8.55 18.95
N GLN A 331 19.77 7.97 17.93
CA GLN A 331 20.49 7.54 16.74
C GLN A 331 20.81 8.73 15.85
N TRP A 332 19.82 9.58 15.59
CA TRP A 332 19.99 10.85 14.91
C TRP A 332 18.83 11.82 15.18
N THR A 333 19.09 13.10 14.94
CA THR A 333 18.08 14.15 14.78
C THR A 333 18.50 15.08 13.64
N LYS A 334 17.53 15.57 12.87
CA LYS A 334 17.80 16.42 11.69
C LYS A 334 16.62 17.36 11.44
N VAL A 335 16.89 18.54 10.91
CA VAL A 335 15.89 19.43 10.32
C VAL A 335 16.14 19.46 8.83
N ASP A 336 15.14 19.14 8.05
CA ASP A 336 15.23 19.13 6.59
C ASP A 336 13.85 19.17 5.95
N SER A 337 13.79 19.23 4.62
CA SER A 337 12.55 19.04 3.86
C SER A 337 11.92 17.67 4.16
N PHE A 338 10.60 17.56 4.02
CA PHE A 338 9.94 16.25 4.13
C PHE A 338 10.52 15.26 3.10
N TYR A 339 10.83 15.73 1.89
CA TYR A 339 11.36 14.88 0.82
C TYR A 339 12.67 14.17 1.25
N ASP A 340 13.61 14.92 1.82
CA ASP A 340 14.89 14.36 2.26
C ASP A 340 14.72 13.50 3.51
N LEU A 341 13.92 13.96 4.49
CA LEU A 341 13.67 13.21 5.72
C LEU A 341 12.86 11.93 5.51
N ASN A 342 11.92 11.89 4.57
CA ASN A 342 11.19 10.67 4.25
C ASN A 342 12.14 9.55 3.81
N ASN A 343 13.13 9.87 2.98
CA ASN A 343 14.17 8.93 2.59
C ASN A 343 15.06 8.51 3.78
N ASP A 344 15.48 9.47 4.63
CA ASP A 344 16.29 9.16 5.81
C ASP A 344 15.52 8.30 6.81
N LEU A 345 14.24 8.60 7.07
CA LEU A 345 13.37 7.86 7.98
C LEU A 345 13.18 6.41 7.55
N LEU A 346 12.94 6.17 6.25
CA LEU A 346 12.76 4.82 5.73
C LEU A 346 14.07 4.03 5.78
N ASN A 347 15.19 4.68 5.45
CA ASN A 347 16.47 4.01 5.24
C ASN A 347 17.38 4.04 6.48
N VAL A 348 16.86 4.31 7.66
CA VAL A 348 17.67 4.40 8.89
C VAL A 348 18.00 3.00 9.43
N PRO A 349 19.28 2.71 9.65
CA PRO A 349 20.45 3.42 9.11
C PRO A 349 20.84 3.00 7.68
N TYR A 350 20.32 1.90 7.14
CA TYR A 350 20.76 1.27 5.88
C TYR A 350 19.62 0.65 5.06
N GLY A 351 18.43 1.15 5.20
CA GLY A 351 17.25 0.53 4.60
C GLY A 351 16.72 -0.65 5.44
N MET A 352 15.48 -0.99 5.19
CA MET A 352 14.80 -2.06 5.91
C MET A 352 14.16 -3.02 4.90
N PRO A 353 14.48 -4.32 4.95
CA PRO A 353 15.48 -4.95 5.82
C PRO A 353 16.92 -4.50 5.49
N CYS A 354 17.80 -4.53 6.49
CA CYS A 354 19.21 -4.22 6.27
C CYS A 354 19.87 -5.24 5.34
N LEU A 355 20.03 -4.89 4.08
CA LEU A 355 20.69 -5.71 3.07
C LEU A 355 22.07 -5.14 2.73
N PRO A 356 23.09 -5.99 2.51
CA PRO A 356 24.34 -5.54 1.95
C PRO A 356 24.14 -4.83 0.60
N PRO A 357 24.90 -3.78 0.29
CA PRO A 357 24.82 -3.11 -1.01
C PRO A 357 24.98 -4.09 -2.18
N GLY A 358 24.06 -4.01 -3.16
CA GLY A 358 24.06 -4.89 -4.34
C GLY A 358 23.43 -6.26 -4.12
N SER A 359 22.82 -6.51 -2.95
CA SER A 359 22.01 -7.73 -2.75
C SER A 359 20.85 -7.77 -3.74
N PRO A 360 20.47 -8.97 -4.23
CA PRO A 360 19.21 -9.13 -4.96
C PRO A 360 18.03 -8.80 -4.02
N MET A 361 16.90 -8.40 -4.60
CA MET A 361 15.67 -8.27 -3.83
C MET A 361 15.26 -9.63 -3.27
N PRO A 362 15.01 -9.74 -1.96
CA PRO A 362 14.49 -10.97 -1.35
C PRO A 362 13.05 -11.22 -1.80
N PHE A 363 12.61 -12.45 -1.64
CA PHE A 363 11.19 -12.78 -1.61
C PHE A 363 10.59 -12.27 -0.30
N GLU A 364 9.33 -11.88 -0.33
CA GLU A 364 8.64 -11.27 0.81
C GLU A 364 7.24 -11.85 0.98
N ASP A 365 6.80 -12.06 2.22
CA ASP A 365 5.40 -12.12 2.62
C ASP A 365 5.14 -11.14 3.78
N LYS A 366 3.92 -10.62 3.84
CA LYS A 366 3.54 -9.54 4.73
C LYS A 366 2.15 -9.77 5.31
N ALA A 367 1.97 -9.43 6.57
CA ALA A 367 0.65 -9.38 7.20
C ALA A 367 0.49 -8.13 8.06
N SER A 368 -0.73 -7.60 8.12
CA SER A 368 -1.08 -6.47 8.98
C SER A 368 -2.24 -6.81 9.92
N ARG A 369 -2.27 -6.19 11.10
CA ARG A 369 -3.31 -6.32 12.11
C ARG A 369 -3.53 -4.98 12.80
N TYR A 370 -4.76 -4.47 12.78
CA TYR A 370 -5.08 -3.26 13.54
C TYR A 370 -5.33 -3.57 15.01
N VAL A 371 -4.83 -2.69 15.85
CA VAL A 371 -4.98 -2.75 17.31
C VAL A 371 -5.64 -1.45 17.79
N THR A 372 -6.72 -1.59 18.58
CA THR A 372 -7.51 -0.46 19.08
C THR A 372 -7.41 -0.27 20.60
N ARG A 373 -6.94 -1.29 21.33
CA ARG A 373 -6.82 -1.28 22.78
C ARG A 373 -5.39 -1.09 23.26
N ALA A 374 -5.25 -0.64 24.48
CA ALA A 374 -3.98 -0.67 25.18
C ALA A 374 -3.51 -2.12 25.43
N LEU A 375 -2.22 -2.37 25.29
CA LEU A 375 -1.56 -3.62 25.64
C LEU A 375 -0.97 -3.52 27.06
N THR A 376 -0.92 -4.66 27.74
CA THR A 376 -0.23 -4.77 29.03
C THR A 376 1.30 -4.80 28.82
N ALA A 377 2.06 -4.54 29.89
CA ALA A 377 3.51 -4.64 29.85
C ALA A 377 3.98 -6.06 29.47
N ASP A 378 3.27 -7.09 29.91
CA ASP A 378 3.58 -8.49 29.56
C ASP A 378 3.32 -8.78 28.08
N GLU A 379 2.26 -8.21 27.47
CA GLU A 379 1.99 -8.33 26.04
C GLU A 379 3.06 -7.59 25.22
N TRP A 380 3.48 -6.39 25.62
CA TRP A 380 4.59 -5.70 24.96
C TRP A 380 5.90 -6.46 25.06
N GLN A 381 6.27 -6.94 26.26
CA GLN A 381 7.49 -7.71 26.46
C GLN A 381 7.46 -9.03 25.69
N GLY A 382 6.30 -9.68 25.64
CA GLY A 382 6.10 -10.90 24.86
C GLY A 382 6.31 -10.67 23.37
N LEU A 383 5.82 -9.56 22.82
CA LEU A 383 6.04 -9.18 21.42
C LEU A 383 7.53 -8.97 21.11
N LEU A 384 8.25 -8.25 21.98
CA LEU A 384 9.70 -8.05 21.84
C LEU A 384 10.45 -9.39 21.88
N ARG A 385 10.12 -10.26 22.81
CA ARG A 385 10.75 -11.60 22.94
C ARG A 385 10.39 -12.51 21.77
N PHE A 386 9.17 -12.43 21.26
CA PHE A 386 8.78 -13.15 20.05
C PHE A 386 9.63 -12.70 18.86
N TYR A 387 9.75 -11.39 18.66
CA TYR A 387 10.48 -10.85 17.50
C TYR A 387 11.92 -11.35 17.40
N VAL A 388 12.65 -11.42 18.53
CA VAL A 388 14.06 -11.87 18.53
C VAL A 388 14.22 -13.37 18.26
N THR A 389 13.14 -14.13 18.15
CA THR A 389 13.16 -15.53 17.67
C THR A 389 13.12 -15.65 16.15
N SER A 390 13.16 -14.52 15.43
CA SER A 390 13.17 -14.49 13.96
C SER A 390 14.21 -15.48 13.40
N PRO A 391 13.86 -16.26 12.37
CA PRO A 391 14.75 -17.24 11.77
C PRO A 391 15.93 -16.61 11.01
N ASN A 392 15.86 -15.30 10.73
CA ASN A 392 16.91 -14.54 10.09
C ASN A 392 16.87 -13.06 10.49
N THR A 393 17.85 -12.27 10.08
CA THR A 393 17.96 -10.83 10.38
C THR A 393 17.24 -9.94 9.38
N LEU A 394 16.42 -10.51 8.48
CA LEU A 394 15.71 -9.78 7.43
C LEU A 394 14.31 -9.38 7.87
N SER A 395 13.68 -10.13 8.81
CA SER A 395 12.33 -9.81 9.29
C SER A 395 12.26 -8.40 9.85
N TYR A 396 11.18 -7.71 9.49
CA TYR A 396 10.95 -6.33 9.83
C TYR A 396 9.53 -6.15 10.36
N PHE A 397 9.40 -5.87 11.65
CA PHE A 397 8.13 -5.51 12.27
C PHE A 397 8.03 -3.99 12.40
N TYR A 398 6.85 -3.44 12.14
CA TYR A 398 6.60 -2.03 12.39
C TYR A 398 5.16 -1.75 12.82
N MET A 399 4.97 -0.62 13.49
CA MET A 399 3.68 -0.09 13.88
C MET A 399 3.54 1.31 13.31
N GLU A 400 2.52 1.48 12.49
CA GLU A 400 2.07 2.77 11.95
C GLU A 400 1.06 3.35 12.93
N PHE A 401 1.40 4.46 13.61
CA PHE A 401 0.52 5.07 14.60
C PHE A 401 -0.64 5.80 13.93
N TYR A 402 -1.81 5.57 14.47
CA TYR A 402 -3.05 6.23 14.09
C TYR A 402 -3.43 7.25 15.17
N GLY A 403 -4.42 8.08 14.90
CA GLY A 403 -4.82 9.21 15.76
C GLY A 403 -4.88 10.50 14.94
N GLY A 404 -4.97 11.63 15.60
CA GLY A 404 -4.98 12.95 14.97
C GLY A 404 -5.96 13.06 13.80
N ALA A 405 -5.52 13.58 12.66
CA ALA A 405 -6.35 13.78 11.48
C ALA A 405 -6.89 12.48 10.85
N ILE A 406 -6.19 11.33 11.04
CA ILE A 406 -6.68 10.04 10.55
C ILE A 406 -8.00 9.68 11.25
N ASN A 407 -7.99 9.69 12.60
CA ASN A 407 -9.14 9.26 13.40
C ASN A 407 -10.24 10.33 13.47
N ALA A 408 -9.88 11.61 13.24
CA ALA A 408 -10.84 12.73 13.19
C ALA A 408 -11.59 12.82 11.84
N TYR A 409 -11.19 12.09 10.81
CA TYR A 409 -11.87 12.10 9.52
C TYR A 409 -13.26 11.47 9.62
N ALA A 410 -14.26 12.10 8.99
CA ALA A 410 -15.65 11.63 9.05
C ALA A 410 -15.78 10.20 8.48
N PRO A 411 -16.36 9.25 9.20
CA PRO A 411 -16.44 7.84 8.77
C PRO A 411 -17.12 7.65 7.40
N GLU A 412 -18.09 8.51 7.06
CA GLU A 412 -18.79 8.42 5.78
C GLU A 412 -18.07 9.19 4.65
N GLY A 413 -16.95 9.84 4.94
CA GLY A 413 -16.26 10.70 3.98
C GLY A 413 -15.59 9.94 2.83
N ASN A 414 -15.19 8.69 3.09
CA ASN A 414 -14.65 7.75 2.09
C ASN A 414 -14.80 6.30 2.59
N ALA A 415 -14.37 5.33 1.77
CA ALA A 415 -14.50 3.90 2.07
C ALA A 415 -13.35 3.33 2.91
N PHE A 416 -12.41 4.15 3.36
CA PHE A 416 -11.37 3.74 4.30
C PHE A 416 -11.95 3.73 5.73
N VAL A 417 -12.06 2.54 6.33
CA VAL A 417 -12.83 2.35 7.58
C VAL A 417 -12.01 2.40 8.87
N HIS A 418 -10.68 2.27 8.80
CA HIS A 418 -9.80 2.08 9.96
C HIS A 418 -9.55 3.41 10.71
N ARG A 419 -10.62 3.97 11.32
CA ARG A 419 -10.62 5.31 11.93
C ARG A 419 -10.60 5.31 13.47
N THR A 420 -10.59 4.11 14.09
CA THR A 420 -10.61 3.97 15.56
C THR A 420 -9.38 3.26 16.10
N SER A 421 -8.42 2.94 15.23
CA SER A 421 -7.23 2.18 15.58
C SER A 421 -6.19 3.04 16.30
N ALA A 422 -5.46 2.43 17.23
CA ALA A 422 -4.28 3.04 17.85
C ALA A 422 -3.06 2.92 16.92
N PHE A 423 -2.90 1.76 16.30
CA PHE A 423 -1.86 1.51 15.33
C PHE A 423 -2.22 0.33 14.40
N ASN A 424 -1.58 0.31 13.25
CA ASN A 424 -1.50 -0.86 12.38
C ASN A 424 -0.17 -1.57 12.65
N ALA A 425 -0.23 -2.80 13.14
CA ALA A 425 0.93 -3.66 13.35
C ALA A 425 1.20 -4.47 12.08
N VAL A 426 2.42 -4.44 11.59
CA VAL A 426 2.82 -5.10 10.33
C VAL A 426 4.08 -5.92 10.56
N LEU A 427 4.11 -7.14 10.03
CA LEU A 427 5.32 -7.94 9.95
C LEU A 427 5.61 -8.30 8.50
N ASP A 428 6.81 -7.95 8.06
CA ASP A 428 7.40 -8.37 6.81
C ASP A 428 8.42 -9.48 7.10
N VAL A 429 8.29 -10.59 6.40
CA VAL A 429 9.25 -11.69 6.45
C VAL A 429 9.88 -11.87 5.08
N PHE A 430 11.19 -12.14 5.07
CA PHE A 430 11.96 -12.18 3.84
C PHE A 430 12.80 -13.46 3.77
N TRP A 431 13.05 -13.91 2.53
CA TRP A 431 13.93 -15.06 2.26
C TRP A 431 14.58 -14.94 0.88
N PHE A 432 15.68 -15.66 0.65
CA PHE A 432 16.38 -15.70 -0.63
C PHE A 432 16.28 -17.05 -1.34
N ASN A 433 15.92 -18.11 -0.63
CA ASN A 433 15.87 -19.46 -1.17
C ASN A 433 14.78 -20.30 -0.48
N ASP A 434 14.50 -21.47 -1.04
CA ASP A 434 13.43 -22.35 -0.56
C ASP A 434 13.67 -22.89 0.87
N GLU A 435 14.93 -23.00 1.32
CA GLU A 435 15.26 -23.45 2.68
C GLU A 435 14.86 -22.42 3.74
N GLN A 436 14.94 -21.13 3.40
CA GLN A 436 14.59 -20.03 4.28
C GLN A 436 13.08 -19.74 4.27
N LYS A 437 12.37 -20.14 3.22
CA LYS A 437 10.96 -19.82 3.02
C LYS A 437 10.08 -20.36 4.14
N GLY A 438 10.11 -21.66 4.40
CA GLY A 438 9.27 -22.29 5.43
C GLY A 438 9.44 -21.65 6.80
N PRO A 439 10.67 -21.53 7.34
CA PRO A 439 10.89 -20.81 8.60
C PRO A 439 10.40 -19.38 8.64
N ALA A 440 10.50 -18.61 7.52
CA ALA A 440 10.00 -17.23 7.45
C ALA A 440 8.46 -17.18 7.48
N GLU A 441 7.80 -18.05 6.72
CA GLU A 441 6.34 -18.17 6.72
C GLU A 441 5.81 -18.65 8.09
N ASP A 442 6.45 -19.62 8.73
CA ASP A 442 6.11 -20.10 10.09
C ASP A 442 6.24 -18.97 11.13
N PHE A 443 7.26 -18.12 11.00
CA PHE A 443 7.43 -16.96 11.87
C PHE A 443 6.32 -15.92 11.67
N LEU A 444 5.90 -15.67 10.45
CA LEU A 444 4.76 -14.79 10.13
C LEU A 444 3.45 -15.34 10.72
N GLU A 445 3.19 -16.65 10.59
CA GLU A 445 2.00 -17.28 11.18
C GLU A 445 2.05 -17.21 12.71
N GLY A 446 3.18 -17.50 13.33
CA GLY A 446 3.36 -17.38 14.79
C GLY A 446 3.13 -15.95 15.30
N TRP A 447 3.50 -14.93 14.53
CA TRP A 447 3.20 -13.52 14.84
C TRP A 447 1.69 -13.22 14.75
N LYS A 448 1.02 -13.73 13.73
CA LYS A 448 -0.43 -13.60 13.58
C LYS A 448 -1.17 -14.25 14.74
N ASP A 449 -0.73 -15.43 15.16
CA ASP A 449 -1.29 -16.12 16.32
C ASP A 449 -1.04 -15.35 17.62
N TYR A 450 0.16 -14.78 17.79
CA TYR A 450 0.49 -13.95 18.95
C TYR A 450 -0.42 -12.72 19.06
N LEU A 451 -0.65 -12.03 17.94
CA LEU A 451 -1.51 -10.83 17.91
C LEU A 451 -3.01 -11.13 17.90
N GLN A 452 -3.44 -12.37 17.69
CA GLN A 452 -4.85 -12.72 17.59
C GLN A 452 -5.72 -12.19 18.75
N PRO A 453 -5.30 -12.20 20.03
CA PRO A 453 -6.09 -11.65 21.14
C PRO A 453 -6.15 -10.12 21.16
N MET A 454 -5.28 -9.44 20.42
CA MET A 454 -5.12 -7.99 20.38
C MET A 454 -5.76 -7.37 19.13
N TRP A 455 -5.97 -8.20 18.11
CA TRP A 455 -6.48 -7.81 16.80
C TRP A 455 -7.97 -7.45 16.86
N ASN A 456 -8.34 -6.32 16.27
CA ASN A 456 -9.74 -5.87 16.22
C ASN A 456 -10.56 -6.50 15.07
N GLY A 457 -9.97 -7.36 14.23
CA GLY A 457 -10.60 -7.95 13.05
C GLY A 457 -10.29 -7.23 11.74
N GLU A 458 -9.62 -6.08 11.78
CA GLU A 458 -9.33 -5.27 10.60
C GLU A 458 -7.90 -5.50 10.07
N ILE A 459 -7.76 -5.37 8.75
CA ILE A 459 -6.49 -5.48 8.02
C ILE A 459 -6.39 -4.31 7.05
N TYR A 460 -5.20 -3.75 6.89
CA TYR A 460 -4.97 -2.67 5.94
C TYR A 460 -4.99 -3.20 4.50
N GLN A 461 -5.94 -2.71 3.71
CA GLN A 461 -6.18 -3.17 2.34
C GLN A 461 -5.07 -2.83 1.34
N ASN A 462 -4.12 -1.95 1.68
CA ASN A 462 -2.88 -1.77 0.92
C ASN A 462 -1.78 -2.77 1.26
N TYR A 463 -1.98 -3.58 2.33
CA TYR A 463 -1.13 -4.72 2.67
C TYR A 463 -1.92 -6.04 2.55
N PRO A 464 -2.52 -6.32 1.36
CA PRO A 464 -3.26 -7.55 1.18
C PRO A 464 -2.31 -8.76 1.26
N GLN A 465 -2.80 -9.84 1.86
CA GLN A 465 -2.10 -11.13 1.91
C GLN A 465 -2.82 -12.14 1.01
N VAL A 466 -2.04 -12.89 0.23
CA VAL A 466 -2.58 -13.96 -0.62
C VAL A 466 -3.30 -14.99 0.25
N GLY A 467 -4.53 -15.35 -0.13
CA GLY A 467 -5.30 -16.37 0.59
C GLY A 467 -5.93 -15.91 1.90
N GLN A 468 -5.89 -14.60 2.25
CA GLN A 468 -6.59 -14.08 3.42
C GLN A 468 -8.07 -14.48 3.36
N PRO A 469 -8.57 -15.31 4.30
CA PRO A 469 -9.98 -15.63 4.37
C PRO A 469 -10.78 -14.39 4.83
N ASP A 470 -12.05 -14.33 4.41
CA ASP A 470 -12.96 -13.24 4.82
C ASP A 470 -12.36 -11.83 4.69
N TYR A 471 -11.55 -11.61 3.62
CA TYR A 471 -10.86 -10.34 3.39
C TYR A 471 -11.81 -9.14 3.35
N GLY A 472 -13.00 -9.30 2.78
CA GLY A 472 -13.97 -8.21 2.62
C GLY A 472 -14.34 -7.54 3.94
N PRO A 473 -14.84 -8.27 4.95
CA PRO A 473 -15.07 -7.73 6.30
C PRO A 473 -13.81 -7.13 6.94
N CYS A 474 -12.64 -7.75 6.73
CA CYS A 474 -11.37 -7.27 7.31
C CYS A 474 -10.91 -5.95 6.69
N TYR A 475 -11.12 -5.74 5.38
CA TYR A 475 -10.69 -4.54 4.67
C TYR A 475 -11.70 -3.40 4.76
N TRP A 476 -13.00 -3.71 4.70
CA TRP A 476 -14.02 -2.70 4.49
C TRP A 476 -15.13 -2.68 5.54
N GLY A 477 -15.17 -3.66 6.47
CA GLY A 477 -16.19 -3.69 7.52
C GLY A 477 -17.59 -3.38 6.98
N ASP A 478 -18.26 -2.41 7.59
CA ASP A 478 -19.60 -1.99 7.20
C ASP A 478 -19.67 -1.29 5.82
N ALA A 479 -18.54 -0.81 5.28
CA ALA A 479 -18.49 -0.18 3.96
C ALA A 479 -18.60 -1.20 2.81
N GLN A 480 -18.36 -2.51 3.04
CA GLN A 480 -18.33 -3.54 2.00
C GLN A 480 -19.61 -3.56 1.14
N ALA A 481 -20.76 -3.44 1.77
CA ALA A 481 -22.04 -3.45 1.07
C ALA A 481 -22.22 -2.26 0.12
N GLY A 482 -21.85 -1.07 0.59
CA GLY A 482 -21.85 0.15 -0.21
C GLY A 482 -20.90 0.04 -1.40
N LEU A 483 -19.69 -0.46 -1.15
CA LEU A 483 -18.70 -0.70 -2.21
C LEU A 483 -19.22 -1.65 -3.28
N TYR A 484 -19.89 -2.75 -2.87
CA TYR A 484 -20.47 -3.67 -3.82
C TYR A 484 -21.59 -3.03 -4.65
N ALA A 485 -22.44 -2.21 -4.04
CA ALA A 485 -23.47 -1.46 -4.77
C ALA A 485 -22.87 -0.50 -5.80
N VAL A 486 -21.79 0.21 -5.43
CA VAL A 486 -21.04 1.08 -6.37
C VAL A 486 -20.42 0.25 -7.48
N LYS A 487 -19.81 -0.91 -7.17
CA LYS A 487 -19.25 -1.81 -8.19
C LYS A 487 -20.32 -2.25 -9.18
N CYS A 488 -21.50 -2.65 -8.72
CA CYS A 488 -22.61 -3.02 -9.61
C CYS A 488 -23.08 -1.88 -10.53
N LYS A 489 -22.94 -0.62 -10.09
CA LYS A 489 -23.30 0.54 -10.91
C LYS A 489 -22.25 0.88 -11.97
N TYR A 490 -20.95 0.85 -11.62
CA TYR A 490 -19.86 1.30 -12.48
C TYR A 490 -19.16 0.19 -13.26
N ASP A 491 -19.31 -1.05 -12.82
CA ASP A 491 -18.80 -2.26 -13.48
C ASP A 491 -19.86 -3.37 -13.53
N PRO A 492 -21.05 -3.11 -14.14
CA PRO A 492 -22.19 -4.03 -14.12
C PRO A 492 -21.89 -5.38 -14.76
N ASP A 493 -20.99 -5.43 -15.73
CA ASP A 493 -20.59 -6.66 -16.42
C ASP A 493 -19.45 -7.39 -15.70
N GLY A 494 -18.90 -6.80 -14.62
CA GLY A 494 -17.80 -7.35 -13.84
C GLY A 494 -16.55 -7.52 -14.70
N ALA A 495 -16.12 -6.51 -15.41
CA ALA A 495 -14.90 -6.53 -16.21
C ALA A 495 -13.65 -6.50 -15.32
N PHE A 496 -13.70 -5.76 -14.22
CA PHE A 496 -12.61 -5.63 -13.24
C PHE A 496 -12.69 -6.74 -12.21
N ARG A 497 -11.81 -7.76 -12.33
CA ARG A 497 -11.82 -8.96 -11.48
C ARG A 497 -10.45 -9.37 -11.02
N PHE A 498 -10.34 -9.67 -9.72
CA PHE A 498 -9.16 -10.28 -9.11
C PHE A 498 -9.57 -11.06 -7.84
N ALA A 499 -8.61 -11.73 -7.19
CA ALA A 499 -8.92 -12.67 -6.12
C ALA A 499 -9.56 -12.04 -4.87
N GLN A 500 -9.27 -10.76 -4.60
CA GLN A 500 -9.81 -10.01 -3.46
C GLN A 500 -10.58 -8.75 -3.91
N GLU A 501 -11.31 -8.88 -5.01
CA GLU A 501 -12.20 -7.82 -5.48
C GLU A 501 -13.35 -7.55 -4.51
N VAL A 502 -13.95 -6.37 -4.60
CA VAL A 502 -15.21 -6.08 -3.89
C VAL A 502 -16.28 -7.04 -4.34
N CYS A 503 -16.79 -7.84 -3.41
CA CYS A 503 -17.79 -8.89 -3.65
C CYS A 503 -19.00 -8.71 -2.71
N PRO A 504 -20.15 -9.34 -3.04
CA PRO A 504 -21.31 -9.31 -2.15
C PRO A 504 -21.00 -9.95 -0.80
N ILE A 505 -21.64 -9.44 0.25
CA ILE A 505 -21.58 -10.08 1.57
C ILE A 505 -22.35 -11.39 1.49
N MET A 506 -21.62 -12.50 1.61
CA MET A 506 -22.24 -13.83 1.64
C MET A 506 -22.47 -14.25 3.10
N PRO A 507 -23.71 -14.66 3.47
CA PRO A 507 -23.95 -15.18 4.81
C PRO A 507 -23.21 -16.50 5.02
N PRO A 508 -22.73 -16.78 6.24
CA PRO A 508 -22.21 -18.09 6.58
C PRO A 508 -23.23 -19.18 6.24
N GLY A 509 -22.86 -20.13 5.37
CA GLY A 509 -23.74 -21.25 4.98
C GLY A 509 -24.59 -21.04 3.73
N GLY A 510 -24.43 -19.98 2.95
CA GLY A 510 -25.02 -19.84 1.60
C GLY A 510 -26.51 -19.52 1.56
N GLY A 511 -27.05 -18.86 2.58
CA GLY A 511 -28.46 -18.38 2.62
C GLY A 511 -28.66 -17.04 1.88
N VAL A 512 -29.88 -16.52 1.90
CA VAL A 512 -30.19 -15.16 1.44
C VAL A 512 -29.46 -14.19 2.38
N GLY A 513 -28.59 -13.31 1.83
CA GLY A 513 -27.83 -12.34 2.60
C GLY A 513 -28.74 -11.40 3.43
N PRO A 514 -28.19 -10.77 4.47
CA PRO A 514 -28.94 -9.80 5.26
C PRO A 514 -29.47 -8.68 4.35
N VAL A 515 -30.64 -8.14 4.69
CA VAL A 515 -31.12 -6.89 4.08
C VAL A 515 -30.15 -5.78 4.51
N ILE A 516 -29.34 -5.32 3.58
CA ILE A 516 -28.36 -4.28 3.82
C ILE A 516 -29.04 -2.93 3.65
N ILE A 517 -29.03 -2.13 4.69
CA ILE A 517 -29.50 -0.75 4.65
C ILE A 517 -28.27 0.14 4.38
N LEU A 518 -28.21 0.68 3.18
CA LEU A 518 -27.17 1.64 2.83
C LEU A 518 -27.47 3.00 3.48
N PRO A 519 -26.44 3.82 3.80
CA PRO A 519 -26.63 5.20 4.22
C PRO A 519 -27.46 6.00 3.20
N ASP A 520 -28.37 6.85 3.66
CA ASP A 520 -29.29 7.61 2.78
C ASP A 520 -28.56 8.40 1.68
N TRP A 521 -27.42 8.99 2.01
CA TRP A 521 -26.62 9.75 1.04
C TRP A 521 -26.07 8.86 -0.07
N LEU A 522 -25.66 7.63 0.26
CA LEU A 522 -25.12 6.66 -0.71
C LEU A 522 -26.24 6.12 -1.59
N GLN A 523 -27.39 5.78 -1.01
CA GLN A 523 -28.56 5.37 -1.81
C GLN A 523 -28.96 6.47 -2.80
N LYS A 524 -29.03 7.75 -2.36
CA LYS A 524 -29.31 8.87 -3.23
C LYS A 524 -28.28 9.06 -4.35
N ALA A 525 -27.00 8.85 -4.06
CA ALA A 525 -25.93 8.93 -5.06
C ALA A 525 -25.99 7.77 -6.07
N LEU A 526 -26.32 6.56 -5.60
CA LEU A 526 -26.50 5.38 -6.47
C LEU A 526 -27.67 5.55 -7.44
N ASP A 527 -28.75 6.21 -7.01
CA ASP A 527 -29.95 6.45 -7.83
C ASP A 527 -29.72 7.54 -8.91
N GLN A 528 -28.64 8.32 -8.82
CA GLN A 528 -28.29 9.27 -9.87
C GLN A 528 -27.65 8.57 -11.07
N PRO A 529 -27.93 9.03 -12.31
CA PRO A 529 -27.20 8.52 -13.47
C PRO A 529 -25.72 8.89 -13.38
N ILE A 530 -24.88 8.06 -14.01
CA ILE A 530 -23.45 8.35 -14.11
C ILE A 530 -23.27 9.63 -14.93
N ALA A 531 -22.69 10.67 -14.34
CA ALA A 531 -22.33 11.90 -15.03
C ALA A 531 -21.07 11.65 -15.89
N ARG A 532 -21.24 11.77 -17.19
CA ARG A 532 -20.20 11.52 -18.21
C ARG A 532 -19.52 12.80 -18.65
#